data_e08dac7fa23b6ae6f14d17a022c96224
#
_entry.id   e08dac7fa23b6ae6f14d17a022c96224
#
_cell.length_a   1.000
_cell.length_b   1.000
_cell.length_c   1.000
_cell.angle_alpha   90.00
_cell.angle_beta   90.00
_cell.angle_gamma   90.00
#
_symmetry.space_group_name_H-M   'P 1'
#
loop_
_entity.id
_entity.type
_entity.pdbx_description
1 polymer ?
#
loop_
_entity_poly.entity_id
_entity_poly.type
_entity_poly.pdbx_seq_one_letter_code
_entity_poly.pdbx_strand_id
1 'polypeptide(L)'
;MPGVDLVLLHAPSVYDFRKLPAMYGPISDVVPSTPVFEMYPLGFVSMVGYLELNGYKARIVNLAVKMLRNPKFDAEKFIKKLDAKVFGFDLHWLPHAAGSLDMAEIVKKHHPDAPILLGGLSASYFHEEIIEHFPQIDYILRGDTTEKPLLD
;
A
#
# COMPACT_ATOMS: atom_id res chain seq x y z
N MET A 1 -3.48 -18.78 -5.39
CA MET A 1 -2.02 -18.69 -5.17
C MET A 1 -1.76 -19.36 -3.83
N PRO A 2 -0.65 -20.06 -3.61
CA PRO A 2 -0.37 -20.62 -2.29
C PRO A 2 -0.31 -19.48 -1.27
N GLY A 3 -0.86 -19.68 -0.08
CA GLY A 3 -0.91 -18.70 0.98
C GLY A 3 0.49 -18.22 1.36
N VAL A 4 0.61 -16.93 1.65
CA VAL A 4 1.83 -16.29 2.15
C VAL A 4 1.57 -15.69 3.52
N ASP A 5 2.63 -15.46 4.28
CA ASP A 5 2.48 -14.86 5.61
C ASP A 5 2.14 -13.37 5.50
N LEU A 6 2.78 -12.66 4.58
CA LEU A 6 2.56 -11.22 4.37
C LEU A 6 2.46 -10.86 2.89
N VAL A 7 1.50 -10.02 2.54
CA VAL A 7 1.47 -9.29 1.26
C VAL A 7 1.64 -7.81 1.52
N LEU A 8 2.69 -7.23 0.96
CA LEU A 8 2.93 -5.79 0.95
C LEU A 8 2.34 -5.19 -0.33
N LEU A 9 1.37 -4.31 -0.16
CA LEU A 9 0.62 -3.68 -1.26
C LEU A 9 1.06 -2.22 -1.40
N HIS A 10 1.64 -1.89 -2.55
CA HIS A 10 1.89 -0.50 -2.92
C HIS A 10 0.69 0.03 -3.71
N ALA A 11 -0.05 0.94 -3.09
CA ALA A 11 -1.24 1.54 -3.64
C ALA A 11 -0.90 2.68 -4.61
N PRO A 12 -1.76 3.02 -5.58
CA PRO A 12 -1.65 4.28 -6.29
C PRO A 12 -1.90 5.44 -5.33
N SER A 13 -1.42 6.64 -5.65
CA SER A 13 -1.68 7.83 -4.83
C SER A 13 -3.17 8.12 -4.64
N VAL A 14 -3.98 7.86 -5.66
CA VAL A 14 -5.44 7.96 -5.62
C VAL A 14 -6.08 6.75 -6.31
N TYR A 15 -6.99 6.10 -5.64
CA TYR A 15 -7.80 5.04 -6.23
C TYR A 15 -9.21 5.55 -6.59
N ASP A 16 -9.73 5.43 -7.80
CA ASP A 16 -9.07 4.93 -9.03
C ASP A 16 -8.65 6.14 -9.91
N PHE A 17 -7.35 6.40 -9.97
CA PHE A 17 -6.78 7.54 -10.71
C PHE A 17 -7.16 7.54 -12.20
N ARG A 18 -7.46 6.37 -12.78
CA ARG A 18 -7.82 6.20 -14.19
C ARG A 18 -9.20 6.82 -14.53
N LYS A 19 -10.00 7.10 -13.50
CA LYS A 19 -11.32 7.74 -13.62
C LYS A 19 -11.26 9.25 -13.42
N LEU A 20 -10.11 9.76 -12.98
CA LEU A 20 -9.93 11.18 -12.75
C LEU A 20 -9.41 11.86 -14.02
N PRO A 21 -9.84 13.10 -14.29
CA PRO A 21 -9.28 13.87 -15.39
C PRO A 21 -7.80 14.19 -15.12
N ALA A 22 -7.02 14.36 -16.18
CA ALA A 22 -5.66 14.89 -16.06
C ALA A 22 -5.72 16.27 -15.39
N MET A 23 -4.88 16.45 -14.36
CA MET A 23 -4.81 17.75 -13.67
C MET A 23 -3.66 18.57 -14.25
N TYR A 24 -3.93 19.85 -14.48
CA TYR A 24 -2.92 20.83 -14.88
C TYR A 24 -2.63 21.69 -13.66
N GLY A 25 -1.38 21.73 -13.22
CA GLY A 25 -0.91 22.57 -12.12
C GLY A 25 0.08 23.62 -12.61
N PRO A 26 0.56 24.51 -11.73
CA PRO A 26 1.45 25.62 -12.12
C PRO A 26 2.74 25.19 -12.82
N ILE A 27 3.18 23.97 -12.62
CA ILE A 27 4.38 23.40 -13.28
C ILE A 27 3.98 22.56 -14.51
N SER A 28 2.71 22.26 -14.68
CA SER A 28 2.21 21.33 -15.70
C SER A 28 1.54 22.03 -16.90
N ASP A 29 1.74 23.35 -17.07
CA ASP A 29 1.34 24.03 -18.30
C ASP A 29 2.04 23.46 -19.55
N VAL A 30 3.15 22.75 -19.34
CA VAL A 30 3.95 22.11 -20.40
C VAL A 30 3.77 20.58 -20.41
N VAL A 31 3.51 19.97 -19.25
CA VAL A 31 3.35 18.51 -19.10
C VAL A 31 2.10 18.23 -18.27
N PRO A 32 1.06 17.59 -18.82
CA PRO A 32 -0.09 17.18 -18.02
C PRO A 32 0.37 16.21 -16.94
N SER A 33 0.11 16.55 -15.69
CA SER A 33 0.32 15.65 -14.57
C SER A 33 -0.92 14.80 -14.35
N THR A 34 -0.72 13.52 -14.15
CA THR A 34 -1.79 12.63 -13.70
C THR A 34 -1.77 12.56 -12.16
N PRO A 35 -2.90 12.24 -11.49
CA PRO A 35 -2.93 12.02 -10.05
C PRO A 35 -2.24 10.70 -9.67
N VAL A 36 -1.11 10.41 -10.30
CA VAL A 36 -0.28 9.24 -10.04
C VAL A 36 1.09 9.76 -9.62
N PHE A 37 1.36 9.62 -8.34
CA PHE A 37 2.69 9.83 -7.78
C PHE A 37 3.28 8.45 -7.54
N GLU A 38 3.96 7.92 -8.55
CA GLU A 38 4.49 6.56 -8.48
C GLU A 38 5.96 6.58 -8.07
N MET A 39 6.25 5.88 -6.99
CA MET A 39 7.60 5.60 -6.53
C MET A 39 7.77 4.11 -6.28
N TYR A 40 8.96 3.59 -6.52
CA TYR A 40 9.25 2.20 -6.21
C TYR A 40 9.42 2.03 -4.69
N PRO A 41 8.68 1.11 -4.05
CA PRO A 41 8.72 0.93 -2.60
C PRO A 41 9.98 0.14 -2.17
N LEU A 42 11.14 0.80 -2.15
CA LEU A 42 12.44 0.18 -1.80
C LEU A 42 12.42 -0.46 -0.42
N GLY A 43 11.76 0.17 0.57
CA GLY A 43 11.62 -0.37 1.91
C GLY A 43 10.94 -1.75 1.94
N PHE A 44 10.01 -2.00 1.03
CA PHE A 44 9.37 -3.31 0.93
C PHE A 44 10.34 -4.41 0.51
N VAL A 45 11.34 -4.10 -0.31
CA VAL A 45 12.35 -5.09 -0.73
C VAL A 45 13.20 -5.51 0.45
N SER A 46 13.63 -4.54 1.28
CA SER A 46 14.36 -4.80 2.51
C SER A 46 13.55 -5.67 3.48
N MET A 47 12.29 -5.29 3.71
CA MET A 47 11.37 -6.04 4.59
C MET A 47 11.17 -7.48 4.12
N VAL A 48 10.90 -7.69 2.83
CA VAL A 48 10.71 -9.05 2.29
C VAL A 48 11.97 -9.86 2.43
N GLY A 49 13.15 -9.31 2.07
CA GLY A 49 14.42 -9.99 2.24
C GLY A 49 14.71 -10.39 3.70
N TYR A 50 14.42 -9.50 4.64
CA TYR A 50 14.59 -9.78 6.07
C TYR A 50 13.64 -10.87 6.57
N LEU A 51 12.37 -10.84 6.17
CA LEU A 51 11.38 -11.86 6.53
C LEU A 51 11.74 -13.23 5.95
N GLU A 52 12.17 -13.29 4.68
CA GLU A 52 12.56 -14.54 4.03
C GLU A 52 13.78 -15.17 4.71
N LEU A 53 14.77 -14.37 5.14
CA LEU A 53 15.92 -14.84 5.93
C LEU A 53 15.50 -15.43 7.28
N ASN A 54 14.34 -15.03 7.81
CA ASN A 54 13.77 -15.53 9.05
C ASN A 54 12.68 -16.60 8.83
N GLY A 55 12.56 -17.15 7.61
CA GLY A 55 11.68 -18.28 7.31
C GLY A 55 10.22 -17.93 6.98
N TYR A 56 9.88 -16.66 6.86
CA TYR A 56 8.55 -16.21 6.48
C TYR A 56 8.42 -16.02 4.96
N LYS A 57 7.23 -16.20 4.43
CA LYS A 57 6.90 -16.01 3.02
C LYS A 57 6.23 -14.65 2.85
N ALA A 58 6.91 -13.72 2.21
CA ALA A 58 6.37 -12.40 1.93
C ALA A 58 6.34 -12.11 0.43
N ARG A 59 5.46 -11.20 0.01
CA ARG A 59 5.30 -10.80 -1.39
C ARG A 59 5.01 -9.31 -1.51
N ILE A 60 5.62 -8.67 -2.50
CA ILE A 60 5.30 -7.31 -2.90
C ILE A 60 4.35 -7.33 -4.09
N VAL A 61 3.31 -6.52 -4.02
CA VAL A 61 2.38 -6.26 -5.13
C VAL A 61 2.26 -4.76 -5.34
N ASN A 62 2.81 -4.26 -6.43
CA ASN A 62 2.61 -2.88 -6.83
C ASN A 62 1.31 -2.78 -7.64
N LEU A 63 0.23 -2.32 -7.00
CA LEU A 63 -1.09 -2.14 -7.60
C LEU A 63 -1.08 -0.99 -8.61
N ALA A 64 -0.38 0.11 -8.30
CA ALA A 64 -0.28 1.26 -9.18
C ALA A 64 0.31 0.88 -10.55
N VAL A 65 1.44 0.15 -10.56
CA VAL A 65 2.05 -0.32 -11.80
C VAL A 65 1.15 -1.29 -12.55
N LYS A 66 0.43 -2.18 -11.86
CA LYS A 66 -0.54 -3.08 -12.50
C LYS A 66 -1.67 -2.31 -13.19
N MET A 67 -2.18 -1.27 -12.53
CA MET A 67 -3.23 -0.40 -13.06
C MET A 67 -2.73 0.44 -14.23
N LEU A 68 -1.51 0.96 -14.16
CA LEU A 68 -0.87 1.71 -15.25
C LEU A 68 -0.64 0.85 -16.50
N ARG A 69 -0.16 -0.38 -16.31
CA ARG A 69 0.12 -1.30 -17.43
C ARG A 69 -1.12 -1.89 -18.07
N ASN A 70 -2.20 -2.00 -17.32
CA ASN A 70 -3.45 -2.58 -17.81
C ASN A 70 -4.64 -1.70 -17.35
N PRO A 71 -5.18 -0.86 -18.24
CA PRO A 71 -6.34 -0.04 -17.94
C PRO A 71 -7.59 -0.82 -17.49
N LYS A 72 -7.69 -2.10 -17.86
CA LYS A 72 -8.78 -3.00 -17.47
C LYS A 72 -8.48 -3.80 -16.19
N PHE A 73 -7.33 -3.57 -15.55
CA PHE A 73 -6.99 -4.25 -14.31
C PHE A 73 -7.95 -3.84 -13.19
N ASP A 74 -8.59 -4.83 -12.61
CA ASP A 74 -9.51 -4.67 -11.48
C ASP A 74 -8.76 -5.01 -10.18
N ALA A 75 -8.38 -3.95 -9.44
CA ALA A 75 -7.61 -4.08 -8.22
C ALA A 75 -8.43 -4.78 -7.12
N GLU A 76 -9.71 -4.48 -6.99
CA GLU A 76 -10.58 -5.12 -5.99
C GLU A 76 -10.72 -6.62 -6.26
N LYS A 77 -10.99 -7.00 -7.51
CA LYS A 77 -11.08 -8.41 -7.90
C LYS A 77 -9.74 -9.15 -7.75
N PHE A 78 -8.63 -8.45 -7.88
CA PHE A 78 -7.31 -9.01 -7.65
C PHE A 78 -7.08 -9.22 -6.15
N ILE A 79 -7.34 -8.20 -5.31
CA ILE A 79 -7.21 -8.27 -3.85
C ILE A 79 -8.06 -9.41 -3.28
N LYS A 80 -9.31 -9.55 -3.71
CA LYS A 80 -10.20 -10.64 -3.29
C LYS A 80 -9.61 -12.04 -3.46
N LYS A 81 -8.67 -12.22 -4.41
CA LYS A 81 -8.03 -13.52 -4.71
C LYS A 81 -6.72 -13.74 -4.00
N LEU A 82 -6.24 -12.74 -3.27
CA LEU A 82 -5.03 -12.89 -2.48
C LEU A 82 -5.30 -13.84 -1.31
N ASP A 83 -4.28 -14.61 -0.95
CA ASP A 83 -4.29 -15.51 0.20
C ASP A 83 -3.06 -15.17 1.04
N ALA A 84 -3.28 -14.39 2.10
CA ALA A 84 -2.25 -13.91 3.01
C ALA A 84 -2.79 -13.86 4.44
N LYS A 85 -1.91 -14.09 5.42
CA LYS A 85 -2.26 -13.95 6.83
C LYS A 85 -2.33 -12.50 7.27
N VAL A 86 -1.46 -11.65 6.68
CA VAL A 86 -1.32 -10.23 7.00
C VAL A 86 -1.18 -9.43 5.72
N PHE A 87 -1.73 -8.22 5.68
CA PHE A 87 -1.54 -7.25 4.61
C PHE A 87 -0.81 -6.03 5.14
N GLY A 88 0.12 -5.50 4.35
CA GLY A 88 0.84 -4.28 4.68
C GLY A 88 0.75 -3.25 3.56
N PHE A 89 0.71 -1.98 3.92
CA PHE A 89 0.73 -0.85 3.00
C PHE A 89 1.86 0.10 3.36
N ASP A 90 2.39 0.78 2.36
CA ASP A 90 3.28 1.92 2.56
C ASP A 90 2.51 3.24 2.50
N LEU A 91 2.81 4.08 3.47
CA LEU A 91 2.46 5.49 3.48
C LEU A 91 3.71 6.31 3.80
N HIS A 92 4.68 6.22 2.87
CA HIS A 92 5.94 6.96 3.00
C HIS A 92 5.73 8.44 2.68
N TRP A 93 5.02 8.73 1.60
CA TRP A 93 4.69 10.07 1.15
C TRP A 93 3.20 10.36 1.30
N LEU A 94 2.89 11.53 1.88
CA LEU A 94 1.50 11.95 2.10
C LEU A 94 0.59 11.89 0.85
N PRO A 95 1.08 12.16 -0.38
CA PRO A 95 0.28 11.97 -1.60
C PRO A 95 -0.30 10.56 -1.80
N HIS A 96 0.25 9.55 -1.16
CA HIS A 96 -0.27 8.17 -1.22
C HIS A 96 -1.37 7.87 -0.18
N ALA A 97 -1.70 8.83 0.70
CA ALA A 97 -2.62 8.57 1.82
C ALA A 97 -3.99 8.09 1.34
N ALA A 98 -4.61 8.80 0.42
CA ALA A 98 -5.93 8.43 -0.09
C ALA A 98 -5.93 7.01 -0.67
N GLY A 99 -5.01 6.71 -1.58
CA GLY A 99 -4.97 5.40 -2.22
C GLY A 99 -4.62 4.27 -1.27
N SER A 100 -3.71 4.47 -0.31
CA SER A 100 -3.35 3.44 0.68
C SER A 100 -4.52 3.12 1.60
N LEU A 101 -5.25 4.13 2.07
CA LEU A 101 -6.42 3.97 2.95
C LEU A 101 -7.60 3.35 2.22
N ASP A 102 -7.89 3.77 0.98
CA ASP A 102 -8.95 3.19 0.13
C ASP A 102 -8.66 1.71 -0.16
N MET A 103 -7.40 1.37 -0.47
CA MET A 103 -7.01 -0.02 -0.72
C MET A 103 -7.08 -0.87 0.54
N ALA A 104 -6.74 -0.31 1.72
CA ALA A 104 -6.89 -1.00 3.00
C ALA A 104 -8.37 -1.30 3.30
N GLU A 105 -9.28 -0.38 3.00
CA GLU A 105 -10.73 -0.63 3.13
C GLU A 105 -11.19 -1.78 2.21
N ILE A 106 -10.72 -1.83 0.97
CA ILE A 106 -10.99 -2.93 0.05
C ILE A 106 -10.44 -4.26 0.59
N VAL A 107 -9.24 -4.25 1.18
CA VAL A 107 -8.69 -5.46 1.83
C VAL A 107 -9.60 -5.91 2.96
N LYS A 108 -10.00 -5.03 3.89
CA LYS A 108 -10.90 -5.38 5.00
C LYS A 108 -12.25 -5.91 4.53
N LYS A 109 -12.79 -5.38 3.44
CA LYS A 109 -14.04 -5.86 2.83
C LYS A 109 -13.98 -7.33 2.41
N HIS A 110 -12.83 -7.79 1.92
CA HIS A 110 -12.66 -9.15 1.37
C HIS A 110 -11.90 -10.10 2.30
N HIS A 111 -11.15 -9.56 3.24
CA HIS A 111 -10.33 -10.28 4.23
C HIS A 111 -10.54 -9.65 5.62
N PRO A 112 -11.76 -9.74 6.19
CA PRO A 112 -12.11 -9.00 7.43
C PRO A 112 -11.26 -9.42 8.63
N ASP A 113 -10.83 -10.67 8.68
CA ASP A 113 -10.06 -11.22 9.80
C ASP A 113 -8.55 -11.00 9.67
N ALA A 114 -8.07 -10.59 8.49
CA ALA A 114 -6.65 -10.38 8.27
C ALA A 114 -6.21 -9.00 8.82
N PRO A 115 -5.15 -8.96 9.66
CA PRO A 115 -4.60 -7.71 10.12
C PRO A 115 -4.03 -6.87 8.97
N ILE A 116 -4.17 -5.55 9.09
CA ILE A 116 -3.58 -4.58 8.16
C ILE A 116 -2.56 -3.72 8.88
N LEU A 117 -1.33 -3.74 8.36
CA LEU A 117 -0.22 -2.92 8.79
C LEU A 117 -0.07 -1.70 7.87
N LEU A 118 0.22 -0.55 8.44
CA LEU A 118 0.62 0.63 7.69
C LEU A 118 2.00 1.11 8.17
N GLY A 119 2.90 1.43 7.26
CA GLY A 119 4.24 1.90 7.59
C GLY A 119 4.69 3.05 6.70
N GLY A 120 5.85 3.62 7.01
CA GLY A 120 6.47 4.73 6.30
C GLY A 120 6.47 6.04 7.08
N LEU A 121 7.11 7.09 6.53
CA LEU A 121 7.32 8.35 7.22
C LEU A 121 6.00 9.05 7.58
N SER A 122 5.09 9.18 6.62
CA SER A 122 3.80 9.83 6.87
C SER A 122 2.93 9.02 7.83
N ALA A 123 2.95 7.68 7.74
CA ALA A 123 2.26 6.83 8.70
C ALA A 123 2.85 6.98 10.12
N SER A 124 4.18 7.10 10.22
CA SER A 124 4.86 7.33 11.51
C SER A 124 4.51 8.67 12.11
N TYR A 125 4.36 9.71 11.28
CA TYR A 125 4.04 11.07 11.75
C TYR A 125 2.57 11.19 12.18
N PHE A 126 1.65 10.65 11.40
CA PHE A 126 0.18 10.74 11.63
C PHE A 126 -0.42 9.50 12.29
N HIS A 127 0.38 8.77 13.07
CA HIS A 127 -0.04 7.45 13.59
C HIS A 127 -1.26 7.52 14.51
N GLU A 128 -1.39 8.56 15.34
CA GLU A 128 -2.52 8.73 16.25
C GLU A 128 -3.80 8.99 15.46
N GLU A 129 -3.77 9.94 14.54
CA GLU A 129 -4.91 10.30 13.70
C GLU A 129 -5.36 9.14 12.80
N ILE A 130 -4.38 8.36 12.29
CA ILE A 130 -4.71 7.21 11.45
C ILE A 130 -5.44 6.15 12.26
N ILE A 131 -4.94 5.77 13.42
CA ILE A 131 -5.59 4.74 14.26
C ILE A 131 -6.95 5.23 14.78
N GLU A 132 -7.09 6.52 15.08
CA GLU A 132 -8.36 7.09 15.57
C GLU A 132 -9.44 7.11 14.48
N HIS A 133 -9.07 7.45 13.24
CA HIS A 133 -10.05 7.75 12.19
C HIS A 133 -10.21 6.65 11.12
N PHE A 134 -9.28 5.70 11.05
CA PHE A 134 -9.27 4.65 10.02
C PHE A 134 -9.29 3.24 10.63
N PRO A 135 -10.48 2.76 11.05
CA PRO A 135 -10.63 1.49 11.77
C PRO A 135 -10.20 0.26 10.96
N GLN A 136 -10.00 0.39 9.65
CA GLN A 136 -9.45 -0.67 8.80
C GLN A 136 -7.95 -0.90 9.02
N ILE A 137 -7.23 0.02 9.67
CA ILE A 137 -5.81 -0.13 9.99
C ILE A 137 -5.68 -0.67 11.41
N ASP A 138 -5.08 -1.85 11.54
CA ASP A 138 -4.91 -2.51 12.83
C ASP A 138 -3.61 -2.11 13.52
N TYR A 139 -2.53 -1.89 12.74
CA TYR A 139 -1.20 -1.60 13.28
C TYR A 139 -0.46 -0.56 12.44
N ILE A 140 0.37 0.24 13.10
CA ILE A 140 1.31 1.15 12.43
C ILE A 140 2.73 0.83 12.85
N LEU A 141 3.58 0.54 11.87
CA LEU A 141 5.01 0.38 12.05
C LEU A 141 5.68 1.75 11.97
N ARG A 142 6.21 2.22 13.10
CA ARG A 142 6.81 3.55 13.23
C ARG A 142 8.32 3.50 13.08
N GLY A 143 8.87 4.47 12.36
CA GLY A 143 10.30 4.66 12.20
C GLY A 143 10.84 4.27 10.83
N ASP A 144 12.16 4.41 10.66
CA ASP A 144 12.84 4.21 9.37
C ASP A 144 13.30 2.76 9.16
N THR A 145 13.58 2.04 10.24
CA THR A 145 14.05 0.64 10.21
C THR A 145 13.04 -0.22 10.94
N THR A 146 12.09 -0.74 10.18
CA THR A 146 10.94 -1.47 10.73
C THR A 146 10.95 -2.97 10.41
N GLU A 147 12.06 -3.50 9.88
CA GLU A 147 12.21 -4.92 9.57
C GLU A 147 12.09 -5.80 10.81
N LYS A 148 12.80 -5.43 11.89
CA LYS A 148 12.73 -6.20 13.14
C LYS A 148 11.37 -6.05 13.83
N PRO A 149 10.79 -4.86 14.03
CA PRO A 149 9.43 -4.71 14.56
C PRO A 149 8.35 -5.45 13.74
N LEU A 150 8.56 -5.59 12.42
CA LEU A 150 7.65 -6.35 11.57
C LEU A 150 7.76 -7.87 11.81
N LEU A 151 8.94 -8.35 12.20
CA LEU A 151 9.18 -9.77 12.48
C LEU A 151 8.61 -10.19 13.83
N ASP A 152 8.73 -9.32 14.86
CA ASP A 152 8.31 -9.54 16.24
C ASP A 152 6.79 -9.53 16.40
#